data_7f28c1a88efb9f508de7dc4f2dfe8e3e
#
_entry.id   7f28c1a88efb9f508de7dc4f2dfe8e3e
#
_cell.length_a   1.000
_cell.length_b   1.000
_cell.length_c   1.000
_cell.angle_alpha   90.00
_cell.angle_beta   90.00
_cell.angle_gamma   90.00
#
_symmetry.space_group_name_H-M   'P 1'
#
loop_
_entity.id
_entity.type
_entity.pdbx_description
1 polymer ?
#
loop_
_entity_poly.entity_id
_entity_poly.type
_entity_poly.pdbx_seq_one_letter_code
_entity_poly.pdbx_strand_id
1 'polypeptide(L)'
;HTRSYGDWSSDVCSSDLVEFLDDRTVLDPTMLRDDEILQQSVFNIYHSETGMMRYMKNLERRDISLATSMISLGSCTMKLNAAVEMLPITWPELGAIHPFAPMSQAEGYQQMIRETEEMLCKVTGFAGCSLMPNSGAAGEYSALMVIRQYHISRGEGHRNVILIPASAHGTNPASSTMAGFKILVTATDPEGNIDVEDFRKKAIENRDNLIGAMITYPSTHGIFEESIKELCKIVHENGGQVFMDGANMN
;
A
#
# COMPACT_ATOMS: atom_id res chain seq x y z
N HIS A 1 -38.32 13.13 -14.79
CA HIS A 1 -38.27 12.59 -13.45
C HIS A 1 -36.88 12.80 -12.86
N THR A 2 -36.75 13.91 -12.14
CA THR A 2 -35.56 14.19 -11.32
C THR A 2 -35.66 13.31 -10.07
N ARG A 3 -34.86 12.25 -9.99
CA ARG A 3 -34.66 11.53 -8.74
C ARG A 3 -33.93 12.44 -7.74
N SER A 4 -34.49 12.60 -6.59
CA SER A 4 -33.89 13.42 -5.53
C SER A 4 -32.65 12.73 -4.96
N TYR A 5 -31.65 13.52 -4.57
CA TYR A 5 -30.37 13.06 -4.00
C TYR A 5 -30.49 12.28 -2.66
N GLY A 6 -31.71 11.93 -2.24
CA GLY A 6 -31.99 11.20 -1.01
C GLY A 6 -32.05 9.68 -1.14
N ASP A 7 -32.02 9.14 -2.35
CA ASP A 7 -32.27 7.71 -2.59
C ASP A 7 -31.03 6.82 -2.71
N TRP A 8 -29.83 7.37 -2.52
CA TRP A 8 -28.61 6.60 -2.66
C TRP A 8 -28.39 5.51 -1.61
N SER A 9 -28.99 5.65 -0.45
CA SER A 9 -28.86 4.63 0.61
C SER A 9 -29.84 3.47 0.46
N SER A 10 -30.92 3.65 -0.29
CA SER A 10 -31.91 2.61 -0.54
C SER A 10 -31.59 1.79 -1.79
N ASP A 11 -30.88 2.38 -2.78
CA ASP A 11 -30.60 1.67 -4.04
C ASP A 11 -29.30 0.84 -4.01
N VAL A 12 -28.38 1.10 -3.07
CA VAL A 12 -27.12 0.31 -2.91
C VAL A 12 -27.31 -0.90 -1.98
N CYS A 13 -28.31 -0.84 -1.10
CA CYS A 13 -28.86 -2.02 -0.43
C CYS A 13 -30.17 -2.39 -1.07
N SER A 14 -30.16 -2.56 -2.40
CA SER A 14 -31.39 -2.83 -3.09
C SER A 14 -31.98 -4.15 -2.59
N SER A 15 -33.30 -4.14 -2.49
CA SER A 15 -34.17 -5.28 -2.24
C SER A 15 -33.75 -6.57 -2.95
N ASP A 16 -33.08 -6.45 -4.09
CA ASP A 16 -32.64 -7.58 -4.90
C ASP A 16 -31.56 -8.42 -4.23
N LEU A 17 -30.60 -7.79 -3.50
CA LEU A 17 -29.64 -8.54 -2.68
C LEU A 17 -30.31 -9.11 -1.43
N VAL A 18 -31.25 -8.39 -0.85
CA VAL A 18 -32.01 -8.87 0.31
C VAL A 18 -32.97 -9.98 -0.12
N GLU A 19 -33.65 -9.89 -1.26
CA GLU A 19 -34.46 -10.98 -1.82
C GLU A 19 -33.62 -12.21 -2.15
N PHE A 20 -32.40 -12.03 -2.69
CA PHE A 20 -31.47 -13.15 -2.94
C PHE A 20 -30.96 -13.80 -1.65
N LEU A 21 -30.85 -13.02 -0.57
CA LEU A 21 -30.47 -13.51 0.76
C LEU A 21 -31.64 -14.03 1.57
N ASP A 22 -32.87 -13.75 1.15
CA ASP A 22 -34.07 -14.21 1.85
C ASP A 22 -34.45 -15.67 1.53
N ASP A 23 -33.71 -16.32 0.65
CA ASP A 23 -33.72 -17.78 0.53
C ASP A 23 -32.95 -18.41 1.70
N ARG A 24 -33.45 -18.15 2.91
CA ARG A 24 -32.93 -18.61 4.22
C ARG A 24 -32.95 -20.13 4.37
N THR A 25 -33.37 -20.82 3.34
CA THR A 25 -33.42 -22.28 3.29
C THR A 25 -32.04 -22.91 3.19
N VAL A 26 -30.97 -22.12 2.96
CA VAL A 26 -29.60 -22.64 2.77
C VAL A 26 -28.82 -22.82 4.07
N LEU A 27 -29.19 -22.13 5.15
CA LEU A 27 -28.49 -22.24 6.42
C LEU A 27 -29.33 -23.03 7.45
N ASP A 28 -28.69 -23.99 8.10
CA ASP A 28 -29.28 -24.67 9.23
C ASP A 28 -29.65 -23.62 10.32
N PRO A 29 -30.89 -23.66 10.85
CA PRO A 29 -31.32 -22.71 11.89
C PRO A 29 -30.36 -22.65 13.10
N THR A 30 -29.65 -23.72 13.41
CA THR A 30 -28.66 -23.76 14.48
C THR A 30 -27.41 -22.94 14.18
N MET A 31 -27.19 -22.57 12.92
CA MET A 31 -26.08 -21.70 12.48
C MET A 31 -26.49 -20.22 12.46
N LEU A 32 -27.76 -19.92 12.65
CA LEU A 32 -28.25 -18.55 12.72
C LEU A 32 -28.03 -17.99 14.14
N ARG A 33 -27.58 -16.77 14.18
CA ARG A 33 -27.46 -16.03 15.42
C ARG A 33 -28.85 -15.57 15.87
N ASP A 34 -29.25 -15.86 17.10
CA ASP A 34 -30.52 -15.51 17.69
C ASP A 34 -30.42 -14.46 18.83
N ASP A 35 -29.18 -14.13 19.25
CA ASP A 35 -28.96 -13.10 20.24
C ASP A 35 -29.02 -11.69 19.65
N GLU A 36 -29.44 -10.73 20.47
CA GLU A 36 -29.49 -9.32 20.09
C GLU A 36 -28.06 -8.76 19.89
N ILE A 37 -27.85 -8.05 18.78
CA ILE A 37 -26.57 -7.42 18.45
C ILE A 37 -26.64 -5.90 18.63
N LEU A 38 -25.47 -5.26 18.76
CA LEU A 38 -25.32 -3.80 18.79
C LEU A 38 -26.17 -3.13 19.88
N GLN A 39 -26.24 -3.73 21.07
CA GLN A 39 -27.00 -3.24 22.22
C GLN A 39 -26.39 -1.98 22.89
N GLN A 40 -25.14 -1.64 22.54
CA GLN A 40 -24.47 -0.48 23.08
C GLN A 40 -25.20 0.80 22.66
N SER A 41 -25.33 1.74 23.60
CA SER A 41 -26.08 2.99 23.39
C SER A 41 -25.60 3.78 22.16
N VAL A 42 -24.32 3.69 21.81
CA VAL A 42 -23.75 4.36 20.65
C VAL A 42 -24.43 3.97 19.33
N PHE A 43 -24.90 2.73 19.21
CA PHE A 43 -25.60 2.25 18.02
C PHE A 43 -27.10 2.60 18.03
N ASN A 44 -27.61 3.12 19.16
CA ASN A 44 -29.04 3.36 19.39
C ASN A 44 -29.39 4.84 19.67
N ILE A 45 -28.40 5.75 19.59
CA ILE A 45 -28.60 7.19 19.86
C ILE A 45 -28.49 8.04 18.57
N TYR A 46 -27.58 7.70 17.67
CA TYR A 46 -27.24 8.55 16.53
C TYR A 46 -28.00 8.13 15.26
N HIS A 47 -29.30 8.40 15.20
CA HIS A 47 -30.17 8.02 14.09
C HIS A 47 -30.33 9.10 13.02
N SER A 48 -29.84 10.32 13.25
CA SER A 48 -29.87 11.38 12.25
C SER A 48 -28.50 11.60 11.63
N GLU A 49 -28.44 12.01 10.37
CA GLU A 49 -27.22 12.38 9.67
C GLU A 49 -26.38 13.39 10.47
N THR A 50 -27.02 14.49 10.91
CA THR A 50 -26.34 15.52 11.69
C THR A 50 -25.83 14.99 13.04
N GLY A 51 -26.58 14.12 13.70
CA GLY A 51 -26.16 13.48 14.96
C GLY A 51 -24.94 12.60 14.75
N MET A 52 -24.94 11.79 13.71
CA MET A 52 -23.82 10.92 13.34
C MET A 52 -22.57 11.74 12.96
N MET A 53 -22.71 12.76 12.14
CA MET A 53 -21.60 13.63 11.76
C MET A 53 -20.94 14.29 12.98
N ARG A 54 -21.73 14.80 13.90
CA ARG A 54 -21.24 15.40 15.16
C ARG A 54 -20.55 14.38 16.04
N TYR A 55 -21.08 13.18 16.13
CA TYR A 55 -20.48 12.08 16.88
C TYR A 55 -19.11 11.70 16.29
N MET A 56 -19.05 11.48 14.98
CA MET A 56 -17.80 11.18 14.28
C MET A 56 -16.75 12.28 14.48
N LYS A 57 -17.16 13.55 14.40
CA LYS A 57 -16.25 14.69 14.61
C LYS A 57 -15.75 14.77 16.07
N ASN A 58 -16.57 14.36 17.04
CA ASN A 58 -16.14 14.29 18.43
C ASN A 58 -15.10 13.17 18.67
N LEU A 59 -15.21 12.07 17.95
CA LEU A 59 -14.20 11.00 17.99
C LEU A 59 -12.90 11.46 17.32
N GLU A 60 -13.00 12.03 16.12
CA GLU A 60 -11.85 12.56 15.37
C GLU A 60 -11.02 13.55 16.18
N ARG A 61 -11.68 14.43 16.96
CA ARG A 61 -11.00 15.44 17.78
C ARG A 61 -10.19 14.86 18.94
N ARG A 62 -10.40 13.61 19.30
CA ARG A 62 -9.68 12.93 20.38
C ARG A 62 -8.40 12.26 19.90
N ASP A 63 -8.19 12.21 18.61
CA ASP A 63 -7.06 11.57 17.97
C ASP A 63 -6.35 12.52 17.01
N ILE A 64 -5.24 12.06 16.46
CA ILE A 64 -4.46 12.81 15.47
C ILE A 64 -5.24 12.82 14.15
N SER A 65 -5.49 14.02 13.64
CA SER A 65 -6.15 14.22 12.34
C SER A 65 -5.15 14.71 11.30
N LEU A 66 -5.26 14.22 10.08
CA LEU A 66 -4.45 14.68 8.94
C LEU A 66 -4.65 16.19 8.65
N ALA A 67 -5.79 16.77 9.05
CA ALA A 67 -6.08 18.18 8.90
C ALA A 67 -5.38 19.08 9.95
N THR A 68 -4.95 18.51 11.07
CA THR A 68 -4.43 19.27 12.22
C THR A 68 -3.05 18.82 12.69
N SER A 69 -2.45 17.84 12.05
CA SER A 69 -1.15 17.29 12.44
C SER A 69 -0.23 17.10 11.25
N MET A 70 1.07 17.21 11.50
CA MET A 70 2.11 16.82 10.57
C MET A 70 2.59 15.42 10.94
N ILE A 71 2.27 14.44 10.12
CA ILE A 71 2.67 13.04 10.32
C ILE A 71 3.65 12.66 9.21
N SER A 72 4.85 12.25 9.57
CA SER A 72 5.87 11.79 8.61
C SER A 72 5.53 10.42 8.01
N LEU A 73 4.77 9.62 8.72
CA LEU A 73 4.40 8.26 8.35
C LEU A 73 2.90 8.03 8.58
N GLY A 74 2.34 7.07 7.90
CA GLY A 74 0.97 6.62 8.06
C GLY A 74 0.13 6.79 6.79
N SER A 75 -0.86 5.93 6.61
CA SER A 75 -1.79 5.91 5.47
C SER A 75 -1.10 5.97 4.09
N CYS A 76 0.10 5.40 3.97
CA CYS A 76 0.92 5.44 2.73
C CYS A 76 1.07 6.88 2.21
N THR A 77 1.25 7.84 3.13
CA THR A 77 1.34 9.27 2.82
C THR A 77 0.15 9.87 2.05
N MET A 78 -0.98 9.18 2.00
CA MET A 78 -2.23 9.70 1.43
C MET A 78 -2.81 10.84 2.29
N LYS A 79 -2.00 11.90 2.47
CA LYS A 79 -2.43 13.10 3.20
C LYS A 79 -3.37 13.87 2.27
N LEU A 80 -4.25 14.59 2.74
CA LEU A 80 -5.06 15.66 2.16
C LEU A 80 -5.15 15.69 0.60
N ASN A 81 -5.55 14.60 -0.04
CA ASN A 81 -5.87 14.62 -1.47
C ASN A 81 -7.01 15.59 -1.73
N ALA A 82 -6.91 16.41 -2.76
CA ALA A 82 -7.97 17.30 -3.14
C ALA A 82 -9.23 16.51 -3.55
N ALA A 83 -10.39 16.92 -3.07
CA ALA A 83 -11.65 16.24 -3.39
C ALA A 83 -11.91 16.19 -4.92
N VAL A 84 -11.48 17.22 -5.64
CA VAL A 84 -11.63 17.29 -7.11
C VAL A 84 -10.83 16.22 -7.84
N GLU A 85 -9.70 15.77 -7.29
CA GLU A 85 -8.89 14.68 -7.85
C GLU A 85 -9.57 13.32 -7.69
N MET A 86 -10.47 13.20 -6.71
CA MET A 86 -11.24 12.00 -6.44
C MET A 86 -12.55 11.93 -7.26
N LEU A 87 -13.05 13.07 -7.77
CA LEU A 87 -14.32 13.14 -8.50
C LEU A 87 -14.42 12.18 -9.70
N PRO A 88 -13.37 11.98 -10.52
CA PRO A 88 -13.45 11.05 -11.66
C PRO A 88 -13.82 9.62 -11.27
N ILE A 89 -13.50 9.17 -10.06
CA ILE A 89 -13.84 7.83 -9.57
C ILE A 89 -15.36 7.63 -9.50
N THR A 90 -16.11 8.72 -9.29
CA THR A 90 -17.58 8.67 -9.17
C THR A 90 -18.30 8.74 -10.52
N TRP A 91 -17.59 8.98 -11.61
CA TRP A 91 -18.20 9.04 -12.93
C TRP A 91 -18.53 7.63 -13.44
N PRO A 92 -19.76 7.39 -13.92
CA PRO A 92 -20.17 6.08 -14.42
C PRO A 92 -19.27 5.55 -15.54
N GLU A 93 -18.76 6.44 -16.38
CA GLU A 93 -17.87 6.12 -17.50
C GLU A 93 -16.53 5.51 -17.01
N LEU A 94 -16.11 5.85 -15.79
CA LEU A 94 -14.91 5.28 -15.16
C LEU A 94 -15.24 4.21 -14.12
N GLY A 95 -16.31 4.37 -13.35
CA GLY A 95 -16.63 3.48 -12.22
C GLY A 95 -17.45 2.25 -12.59
N ALA A 96 -18.21 2.28 -13.69
CA ALA A 96 -19.19 1.24 -14.00
C ALA A 96 -18.69 0.13 -14.95
N ILE A 97 -17.43 0.17 -15.38
CA ILE A 97 -16.86 -0.88 -16.23
C ILE A 97 -16.50 -2.11 -15.40
N HIS A 98 -16.87 -3.30 -15.89
CA HIS A 98 -16.51 -4.53 -15.22
C HIS A 98 -15.01 -4.83 -15.37
N PRO A 99 -14.30 -5.30 -14.31
CA PRO A 99 -12.87 -5.58 -14.36
C PRO A 99 -12.47 -6.61 -15.45
N PHE A 100 -13.35 -7.50 -15.84
CA PHE A 100 -13.13 -8.48 -16.90
C PHE A 100 -13.82 -8.11 -18.23
N ALA A 101 -14.12 -6.83 -18.43
CA ALA A 101 -14.59 -6.38 -19.73
C ALA A 101 -13.54 -6.69 -20.82
N PRO A 102 -13.96 -7.07 -22.04
CA PRO A 102 -13.03 -7.28 -23.14
C PRO A 102 -12.13 -6.06 -23.37
N MET A 103 -10.86 -6.30 -23.68
CA MET A 103 -9.88 -5.24 -23.86
C MET A 103 -10.29 -4.21 -24.93
N SER A 104 -11.02 -4.63 -25.97
CA SER A 104 -11.58 -3.73 -26.99
C SER A 104 -12.65 -2.76 -26.47
N GLN A 105 -13.19 -3.01 -25.28
CA GLN A 105 -14.14 -2.12 -24.61
C GLN A 105 -13.48 -1.25 -23.55
N ALA A 106 -12.19 -1.42 -23.32
CA ALA A 106 -11.41 -0.75 -22.28
C ALA A 106 -10.20 0.03 -22.85
N GLU A 107 -10.27 0.48 -24.11
CA GLU A 107 -9.13 1.12 -24.80
C GLU A 107 -8.70 2.42 -24.09
N GLY A 108 -9.65 3.21 -23.56
CA GLY A 108 -9.36 4.41 -22.79
C GLY A 108 -8.60 4.12 -21.50
N TYR A 109 -8.95 3.05 -20.79
CA TYR A 109 -8.20 2.61 -19.62
C TYR A 109 -6.79 2.16 -19.97
N GLN A 110 -6.63 1.42 -21.05
CA GLN A 110 -5.31 1.00 -21.51
C GLN A 110 -4.42 2.18 -21.90
N GLN A 111 -5.00 3.19 -22.54
CA GLN A 111 -4.28 4.41 -22.88
C GLN A 111 -3.85 5.15 -21.61
N MET A 112 -4.76 5.37 -20.68
CA MET A 112 -4.48 6.04 -19.40
C MET A 112 -3.37 5.32 -18.61
N ILE A 113 -3.41 4.00 -18.54
CA ILE A 113 -2.39 3.18 -17.85
C ILE A 113 -1.04 3.38 -18.53
N ARG A 114 -0.94 3.19 -19.85
CA ARG A 114 0.32 3.35 -20.59
C ARG A 114 0.92 4.75 -20.44
N GLU A 115 0.11 5.79 -20.61
CA GLU A 115 0.57 7.17 -20.46
C GLU A 115 1.08 7.46 -19.05
N THR A 116 0.39 6.94 -18.03
CA THR A 116 0.82 7.07 -16.63
C THR A 116 2.14 6.34 -16.37
N GLU A 117 2.28 5.11 -16.85
CA GLU A 117 3.53 4.34 -16.73
C GLU A 117 4.70 5.05 -17.42
N GLU A 118 4.48 5.63 -18.62
CA GLU A 118 5.50 6.41 -19.33
C GLU A 118 5.88 7.69 -18.56
N MET A 119 4.91 8.41 -18.00
CA MET A 119 5.18 9.60 -17.19
C MET A 119 6.00 9.24 -15.96
N LEU A 120 5.64 8.16 -15.27
CA LEU A 120 6.37 7.68 -14.09
C LEU A 120 7.81 7.28 -14.45
N CYS A 121 8.02 6.58 -15.56
CA CYS A 121 9.36 6.27 -16.05
C CYS A 121 10.19 7.53 -16.33
N LYS A 122 9.59 8.56 -16.94
CA LYS A 122 10.27 9.84 -17.21
C LYS A 122 10.63 10.58 -15.92
N VAL A 123 9.75 10.59 -14.93
CA VAL A 123 9.98 11.28 -13.65
C VAL A 123 11.04 10.59 -12.82
N THR A 124 11.01 9.26 -12.77
CA THR A 124 11.90 8.46 -11.91
C THR A 124 13.21 8.08 -12.57
N GLY A 125 13.28 8.11 -13.90
CA GLY A 125 14.42 7.61 -14.67
C GLY A 125 14.48 6.09 -14.77
N PHE A 126 13.46 5.36 -14.33
CA PHE A 126 13.39 3.91 -14.46
C PHE A 126 13.09 3.48 -15.91
N ALA A 127 13.59 2.31 -16.27
CA ALA A 127 13.40 1.73 -17.60
C ALA A 127 11.99 1.17 -17.83
N GLY A 128 11.25 0.89 -16.77
CA GLY A 128 9.89 0.36 -16.83
C GLY A 128 9.12 0.65 -15.56
N CYS A 129 7.80 0.67 -15.69
CA CYS A 129 6.86 0.86 -14.61
C CYS A 129 5.69 -0.13 -14.78
N SER A 130 5.05 -0.50 -13.70
CA SER A 130 3.80 -1.26 -13.72
C SER A 130 2.85 -0.74 -12.65
N LEU A 131 1.61 -0.47 -13.03
CA LEU A 131 0.53 -0.07 -12.15
C LEU A 131 -0.30 -1.27 -11.64
N MET A 132 0.13 -2.51 -11.91
CA MET A 132 -0.62 -3.73 -11.55
C MET A 132 -0.72 -4.02 -10.05
N PRO A 133 0.29 -3.72 -9.20
CA PRO A 133 0.17 -3.99 -7.78
C PRO A 133 -0.98 -3.21 -7.13
N ASN A 134 -1.82 -3.90 -6.34
CA ASN A 134 -3.03 -3.32 -5.74
C ASN A 134 -2.78 -2.60 -4.41
N SER A 135 -1.58 -2.67 -3.87
CA SER A 135 -1.19 -2.04 -2.60
C SER A 135 0.31 -1.86 -2.52
N GLY A 136 0.78 -1.04 -1.56
CA GLY A 136 2.21 -0.90 -1.28
C GLY A 136 2.88 -2.24 -1.00
N ALA A 137 2.29 -3.06 -0.13
CA ALA A 137 2.82 -4.39 0.18
C ALA A 137 2.87 -5.33 -1.04
N ALA A 138 1.88 -5.26 -1.94
CA ALA A 138 1.90 -6.01 -3.20
C ALA A 138 3.01 -5.50 -4.13
N GLY A 139 3.26 -4.20 -4.14
CA GLY A 139 4.37 -3.57 -4.87
C GLY A 139 5.73 -4.02 -4.34
N GLU A 140 5.91 -4.01 -3.01
CA GLU A 140 7.11 -4.53 -2.37
C GLU A 140 7.38 -5.98 -2.76
N TYR A 141 6.40 -6.86 -2.57
CA TYR A 141 6.53 -8.28 -2.90
C TYR A 141 6.84 -8.49 -4.38
N SER A 142 6.15 -7.79 -5.28
CA SER A 142 6.37 -7.88 -6.72
C SER A 142 7.80 -7.48 -7.09
N ALA A 143 8.30 -6.36 -6.54
CA ALA A 143 9.66 -5.90 -6.78
C ALA A 143 10.71 -6.87 -6.24
N LEU A 144 10.49 -7.45 -5.06
CA LEU A 144 11.37 -8.48 -4.51
C LEU A 144 11.39 -9.75 -5.39
N MET A 145 10.25 -10.14 -5.95
CA MET A 145 10.19 -11.26 -6.90
C MET A 145 10.91 -10.94 -8.22
N VAL A 146 10.88 -9.69 -8.69
CA VAL A 146 11.68 -9.23 -9.83
C VAL A 146 13.17 -9.33 -9.52
N ILE A 147 13.62 -8.86 -8.35
CA ILE A 147 15.02 -8.99 -7.91
C ILE A 147 15.42 -10.46 -7.83
N ARG A 148 14.58 -11.30 -7.24
CA ARG A 148 14.83 -12.75 -7.19
C ARG A 148 14.99 -13.36 -8.58
N GLN A 149 14.09 -13.04 -9.49
CA GLN A 149 14.13 -13.55 -10.86
C GLN A 149 15.33 -13.05 -11.64
N TYR A 150 15.74 -11.80 -11.38
CA TYR A 150 16.98 -11.25 -11.93
C TYR A 150 18.19 -12.12 -11.54
N HIS A 151 18.36 -12.46 -10.28
CA HIS A 151 19.45 -13.31 -9.82
C HIS A 151 19.34 -14.73 -10.35
N ILE A 152 18.15 -15.32 -10.38
CA ILE A 152 17.93 -16.66 -10.96
C ILE A 152 18.36 -16.69 -12.43
N SER A 153 17.98 -15.69 -13.21
CA SER A 153 18.32 -15.61 -14.64
C SER A 153 19.84 -15.51 -14.92
N ARG A 154 20.60 -15.12 -13.90
CA ARG A 154 22.07 -15.00 -13.95
C ARG A 154 22.80 -16.22 -13.35
N GLY A 155 22.06 -17.26 -12.95
CA GLY A 155 22.62 -18.42 -12.27
C GLY A 155 22.95 -18.18 -10.78
N GLU A 156 22.47 -17.09 -10.20
CA GLU A 156 22.73 -16.67 -8.83
C GLU A 156 21.52 -16.93 -7.89
N GLY A 157 20.70 -17.93 -8.20
CA GLY A 157 19.49 -18.27 -7.42
C GLY A 157 19.72 -18.68 -5.96
N HIS A 158 20.97 -18.86 -5.55
CA HIS A 158 21.37 -19.11 -4.16
C HIS A 158 21.32 -17.85 -3.29
N ARG A 159 21.36 -16.65 -3.87
CA ARG A 159 21.30 -15.39 -3.15
C ARG A 159 19.94 -15.23 -2.46
N ASN A 160 19.94 -15.04 -1.16
CA ASN A 160 18.73 -14.97 -0.36
C ASN A 160 18.82 -14.09 0.88
N VAL A 161 19.93 -13.38 1.08
CA VAL A 161 20.09 -12.45 2.23
C VAL A 161 19.74 -11.04 1.79
N ILE A 162 18.87 -10.38 2.54
CA ILE A 162 18.46 -8.99 2.28
C ILE A 162 18.76 -8.11 3.49
N LEU A 163 19.37 -6.94 3.25
CA LEU A 163 19.62 -5.94 4.29
C LEU A 163 18.40 -5.04 4.44
N ILE A 164 17.97 -4.84 5.67
CA ILE A 164 16.85 -3.95 5.99
C ILE A 164 17.25 -3.09 7.18
N PRO A 165 17.27 -1.74 7.06
CA PRO A 165 17.54 -0.85 8.18
C PRO A 165 16.49 -0.99 9.29
N ALA A 166 16.91 -0.80 10.54
CA ALA A 166 16.01 -0.82 11.70
C ALA A 166 14.89 0.24 11.61
N SER A 167 15.14 1.32 10.86
CA SER A 167 14.18 2.38 10.55
C SER A 167 13.18 2.03 9.43
N ALA A 168 13.24 0.81 8.86
CA ALA A 168 12.34 0.44 7.77
C ALA A 168 10.90 0.25 8.25
N HIS A 169 9.95 0.42 7.32
CA HIS A 169 8.55 0.12 7.58
C HIS A 169 8.36 -1.37 7.87
N GLY A 170 7.41 -1.71 8.77
CA GLY A 170 7.16 -3.09 9.20
C GLY A 170 6.76 -4.06 8.09
N THR A 171 6.24 -3.57 6.96
CA THR A 171 5.93 -4.41 5.78
C THR A 171 7.17 -4.86 5.03
N ASN A 172 8.28 -4.12 5.09
CA ASN A 172 9.50 -4.50 4.38
C ASN A 172 10.05 -5.87 4.84
N PRO A 173 10.22 -6.15 6.15
CA PRO A 173 10.58 -7.48 6.59
C PRO A 173 9.49 -8.54 6.30
N ALA A 174 8.20 -8.19 6.40
CA ALA A 174 7.13 -9.13 6.10
C ALA A 174 7.15 -9.58 4.63
N SER A 175 7.24 -8.64 3.70
CA SER A 175 7.34 -8.91 2.25
C SER A 175 8.60 -9.71 1.91
N SER A 176 9.72 -9.41 2.56
CA SER A 176 10.99 -10.15 2.39
C SER A 176 10.87 -11.60 2.84
N THR A 177 10.21 -11.83 3.98
CA THR A 177 9.94 -13.19 4.48
C THR A 177 9.04 -13.97 3.53
N MET A 178 7.98 -13.32 3.01
CA MET A 178 7.09 -13.92 1.99
C MET A 178 7.84 -14.28 0.71
N ALA A 179 8.82 -13.46 0.30
CA ALA A 179 9.68 -13.72 -0.84
C ALA A 179 10.73 -14.83 -0.59
N GLY A 180 10.81 -15.37 0.64
CA GLY A 180 11.73 -16.43 1.04
C GLY A 180 13.14 -15.94 1.33
N PHE A 181 13.32 -14.66 1.69
CA PHE A 181 14.63 -14.08 2.00
C PHE A 181 14.94 -14.15 3.50
N LYS A 182 16.22 -14.21 3.81
CA LYS A 182 16.77 -14.10 5.16
C LYS A 182 17.06 -12.61 5.43
N ILE A 183 16.37 -12.07 6.42
CA ILE A 183 16.51 -10.67 6.78
C ILE A 183 17.73 -10.48 7.67
N LEU A 184 18.53 -9.49 7.32
CA LEU A 184 19.63 -9.03 8.14
C LEU A 184 19.41 -7.54 8.45
N VAL A 185 19.01 -7.27 9.68
CA VAL A 185 18.71 -5.91 10.14
C VAL A 185 20.02 -5.13 10.30
N THR A 186 20.10 -3.92 9.74
CA THR A 186 21.21 -3.00 9.95
C THR A 186 20.86 -1.93 10.96
N ALA A 187 21.85 -1.48 11.71
CA ALA A 187 21.69 -0.47 12.76
C ALA A 187 21.38 0.93 12.18
N THR A 188 20.86 1.78 13.04
CA THR A 188 20.76 3.23 12.81
C THR A 188 21.65 3.95 13.83
N ASP A 189 22.18 5.11 13.44
CA ASP A 189 22.91 5.99 14.33
C ASP A 189 22.00 6.74 15.32
N PRO A 190 22.53 7.48 16.29
CA PRO A 190 21.73 8.24 17.24
C PRO A 190 20.85 9.33 16.59
N GLU A 191 21.22 9.81 15.43
CA GLU A 191 20.51 10.81 14.63
C GLU A 191 19.39 10.17 13.79
N GLY A 192 19.34 8.84 13.73
CA GLY A 192 18.32 8.06 13.01
C GLY A 192 18.68 7.73 11.56
N ASN A 193 19.88 8.07 11.10
CA ASN A 193 20.39 7.65 9.81
C ASN A 193 20.81 6.17 9.83
N ILE A 194 21.00 5.58 8.67
CA ILE A 194 21.53 4.23 8.56
C ILE A 194 23.02 4.24 8.95
N ASP A 195 23.43 3.36 9.87
CA ASP A 195 24.84 3.17 10.21
C ASP A 195 25.57 2.53 9.02
N VAL A 196 26.31 3.35 8.27
CA VAL A 196 27.00 2.96 7.04
C VAL A 196 28.05 1.87 7.30
N GLU A 197 28.72 1.92 8.44
CA GLU A 197 29.78 0.93 8.77
C GLU A 197 29.16 -0.45 9.10
N ASP A 198 28.09 -0.49 9.89
CA ASP A 198 27.37 -1.73 10.15
C ASP A 198 26.77 -2.28 8.85
N PHE A 199 26.18 -1.42 8.02
CA PHE A 199 25.61 -1.79 6.72
C PHE A 199 26.67 -2.40 5.79
N ARG A 200 27.82 -1.72 5.67
CA ARG A 200 28.97 -2.18 4.86
C ARG A 200 29.50 -3.51 5.34
N LYS A 201 29.73 -3.64 6.63
CA LYS A 201 30.22 -4.86 7.25
C LYS A 201 29.31 -6.05 6.92
N LYS A 202 28.00 -5.88 7.14
CA LYS A 202 27.00 -6.95 6.87
C LYS A 202 26.91 -7.29 5.38
N ALA A 203 27.02 -6.30 4.49
CA ALA A 203 27.04 -6.52 3.05
C ALA A 203 28.25 -7.38 2.64
N ILE A 204 29.45 -7.05 3.13
CA ILE A 204 30.69 -7.78 2.83
C ILE A 204 30.65 -9.20 3.38
N GLU A 205 30.25 -9.37 4.64
CA GLU A 205 30.16 -10.68 5.30
C GLU A 205 29.19 -11.63 4.58
N ASN A 206 28.20 -11.11 3.89
CA ASN A 206 27.18 -11.89 3.20
C ASN A 206 27.24 -11.75 1.67
N ARG A 207 28.32 -11.22 1.11
CA ARG A 207 28.45 -10.88 -0.31
C ARG A 207 28.04 -12.00 -1.27
N ASP A 208 28.32 -13.25 -0.93
CA ASP A 208 28.04 -14.39 -1.79
C ASP A 208 26.54 -14.73 -1.82
N ASN A 209 25.80 -14.40 -0.74
CA ASN A 209 24.39 -14.66 -0.60
C ASN A 209 23.52 -13.38 -0.61
N LEU A 210 24.14 -12.20 -0.72
CA LEU A 210 23.43 -10.93 -0.69
C LEU A 210 22.57 -10.79 -1.95
N ILE A 211 21.25 -10.80 -1.78
CA ILE A 211 20.30 -10.57 -2.88
C ILE A 211 20.03 -9.07 -3.06
N GLY A 212 20.07 -8.29 -1.98
CA GLY A 212 19.86 -6.86 -2.05
C GLY A 212 19.62 -6.18 -0.71
N ALA A 213 19.10 -4.97 -0.78
CA ALA A 213 18.65 -4.19 0.36
C ALA A 213 17.28 -3.55 0.07
N MET A 214 16.46 -3.39 1.11
CA MET A 214 15.24 -2.57 1.08
C MET A 214 15.47 -1.32 1.90
N ILE A 215 15.32 -0.16 1.28
CA ILE A 215 15.54 1.15 1.93
C ILE A 215 14.32 2.02 1.70
N THR A 216 13.70 2.46 2.79
CA THR A 216 12.62 3.46 2.76
C THR A 216 13.25 4.85 2.65
N TYR A 217 12.85 5.64 1.65
CA TYR A 217 13.44 6.94 1.39
C TYR A 217 12.38 7.97 0.97
N PRO A 218 12.17 9.07 1.75
CA PRO A 218 12.72 9.32 3.11
C PRO A 218 12.39 8.21 4.11
N SER A 219 13.19 8.09 5.18
CA SER A 219 12.99 7.06 6.19
C SER A 219 11.67 7.25 6.96
N THR A 220 11.25 6.24 7.73
CA THR A 220 10.08 6.35 8.61
C THR A 220 10.25 7.40 9.71
N HIS A 221 11.48 7.81 10.00
CA HIS A 221 11.80 8.91 10.91
C HIS A 221 11.73 10.29 10.24
N GLY A 222 11.41 10.37 8.95
CA GLY A 222 11.36 11.62 8.18
C GLY A 222 12.73 12.12 7.71
N ILE A 223 13.75 11.28 7.72
CA ILE A 223 15.14 11.64 7.38
C ILE A 223 15.38 11.34 5.89
N PHE A 224 15.92 12.32 5.18
CA PHE A 224 16.55 12.12 3.88
C PHE A 224 17.99 11.66 4.11
N GLU A 225 18.23 10.39 3.90
CA GLU A 225 19.52 9.73 4.08
C GLU A 225 20.57 10.31 3.14
N GLU A 226 21.53 11.06 3.65
CA GLU A 226 22.59 11.70 2.85
C GLU A 226 23.53 10.67 2.22
N SER A 227 23.77 9.56 2.92
CA SER A 227 24.64 8.48 2.49
C SER A 227 23.98 7.51 1.48
N ILE A 228 22.75 7.76 0.99
CA ILE A 228 21.99 6.84 0.14
C ILE A 228 22.78 6.36 -1.08
N LYS A 229 23.54 7.22 -1.74
CA LYS A 229 24.37 6.86 -2.88
C LYS A 229 25.47 5.86 -2.52
N GLU A 230 26.06 6.05 -1.34
CA GLU A 230 27.08 5.15 -0.80
C GLU A 230 26.47 3.79 -0.43
N LEU A 231 25.33 3.78 0.22
CA LEU A 231 24.58 2.56 0.57
C LEU A 231 24.23 1.75 -0.69
N CYS A 232 23.71 2.40 -1.73
CA CYS A 232 23.44 1.76 -3.01
C CYS A 232 24.71 1.15 -3.63
N LYS A 233 25.82 1.89 -3.60
CA LYS A 233 27.11 1.44 -4.11
C LYS A 233 27.59 0.20 -3.35
N ILE A 234 27.50 0.20 -2.02
CA ILE A 234 27.87 -0.95 -1.19
C ILE A 234 27.09 -2.19 -1.61
N VAL A 235 25.78 -2.08 -1.79
CA VAL A 235 24.94 -3.21 -2.21
C VAL A 235 25.35 -3.73 -3.59
N HIS A 236 25.51 -2.85 -4.56
CA HIS A 236 25.85 -3.22 -5.94
C HIS A 236 27.24 -3.86 -6.04
N GLU A 237 28.23 -3.32 -5.33
CA GLU A 237 29.59 -3.87 -5.30
C GLU A 237 29.66 -5.26 -4.66
N ASN A 238 28.68 -5.61 -3.81
CA ASN A 238 28.53 -6.93 -3.23
C ASN A 238 27.51 -7.83 -3.96
N GLY A 239 27.11 -7.43 -5.17
CA GLY A 239 26.30 -8.23 -6.08
C GLY A 239 24.79 -8.12 -5.88
N GLY A 240 24.33 -7.38 -4.87
CA GLY A 240 22.89 -7.21 -4.57
C GLY A 240 22.22 -6.12 -5.41
N GLN A 241 20.88 -6.07 -5.33
CA GLN A 241 20.04 -5.03 -5.92
C GLN A 241 19.38 -4.19 -4.80
N VAL A 242 19.02 -2.94 -5.12
CA VAL A 242 18.36 -2.07 -4.14
C VAL A 242 16.88 -1.92 -4.49
N PHE A 243 16.01 -2.21 -3.53
CA PHE A 243 14.62 -1.79 -3.54
C PHE A 243 14.48 -0.49 -2.76
N MET A 244 13.96 0.53 -3.41
CA MET A 244 13.61 1.79 -2.75
C MET A 244 12.11 1.81 -2.44
N ASP A 245 11.77 1.85 -1.16
CA ASP A 245 10.42 2.15 -0.72
C ASP A 245 10.24 3.67 -0.74
N GLY A 246 9.53 4.17 -1.76
CA GLY A 246 9.28 5.58 -1.98
C GLY A 246 7.96 6.08 -1.40
N ALA A 247 7.28 5.32 -0.56
CA ALA A 247 5.96 5.68 -0.03
C ALA A 247 5.94 7.03 0.71
N ASN A 248 7.06 7.46 1.25
CA ASN A 248 7.20 8.74 1.96
C ASN A 248 7.62 9.92 1.05
N MET A 249 7.75 9.72 -0.25
CA MET A 249 8.13 10.78 -1.20
C MET A 249 6.97 11.68 -1.62
N ASN A 250 5.73 11.31 -1.31
CA ASN A 250 4.54 12.09 -1.67
C ASN A 250 4.44 13.41 -0.92
#